data_7ae5c522375ba8a33f838579e83bfe06
#
_entry.id   7ae5c522375ba8a33f838579e83bfe06
#
_cell.length_a   1.000
_cell.length_b   1.000
_cell.length_c   1.000
_cell.angle_alpha   90.00
_cell.angle_beta   90.00
_cell.angle_gamma   90.00
#
_symmetry.space_group_name_H-M   'P 1'
#
loop_
_entity.id
_entity.type
_entity.pdbx_description
1 polymer ?
#
loop_
_entity_poly.entity_id
_entity_poly.type
_entity_poly.pdbx_seq_one_letter_code
_entity_poly.pdbx_strand_id
1 'polypeptide(L)'
;NLEVKRGEFVTFLGPSGCGKTTTLRMIAGFELPTDGQILLNGEDISQLPANKRPINTVFQRYALFPHMNIYENIAFGLKLKKLPKEEIRKKVKHVLDMVDLEGFEDRKISTLSGGQQQRIAIARALVNEPEILMLDEPLGALDLKMRQEMQIELKHMHDQLGITFIYVTHDQEEALTMSDKIVVLSEGRIQQIGTPEDIYNEPQNAFVADFIGESN
;
A
#
# COMPACT_ATOMS: atom_id res chain seq x y z
N ASN A 1 16.50 6.03 -11.79
CA ASN A 1 15.61 4.96 -12.26
C ASN A 1 15.36 3.98 -11.10
N LEU A 2 14.15 3.44 -11.03
CA LEU A 2 13.77 2.42 -10.05
C LEU A 2 13.14 1.24 -10.81
N GLU A 3 13.57 0.04 -10.48
CA GLU A 3 12.96 -1.20 -10.94
C GLU A 3 12.38 -1.95 -9.76
N VAL A 4 11.11 -2.38 -9.91
CA VAL A 4 10.37 -3.16 -8.92
C VAL A 4 10.01 -4.49 -9.57
N LYS A 5 10.41 -5.60 -8.95
CA LYS A 5 10.09 -6.95 -9.44
C LYS A 5 8.67 -7.33 -9.00
N ARG A 6 8.06 -8.20 -9.78
CA ARG A 6 6.75 -8.74 -9.43
C ARG A 6 6.82 -9.51 -8.11
N GLY A 7 5.88 -9.24 -7.21
CA GLY A 7 5.82 -9.87 -5.90
C GLY A 7 6.79 -9.30 -4.86
N GLU A 8 7.54 -8.21 -5.17
CA GLU A 8 8.36 -7.54 -4.15
C GLU A 8 7.52 -6.67 -3.21
N PHE A 9 7.92 -6.60 -1.95
CA PHE A 9 7.48 -5.59 -1.00
C PHE A 9 8.50 -4.44 -1.02
N VAL A 10 8.15 -3.34 -1.69
CA VAL A 10 9.03 -2.17 -1.86
C VAL A 10 8.55 -1.02 -1.00
N THR A 11 9.42 -0.48 -0.14
CA THR A 11 9.10 0.66 0.70
C THR A 11 9.78 1.94 0.22
N PHE A 12 9.00 3.00 0.05
CA PHE A 12 9.48 4.36 -0.10
C PHE A 12 9.60 5.00 1.28
N LEU A 13 10.82 5.18 1.74
CA LEU A 13 11.17 5.70 3.06
C LEU A 13 11.77 7.10 2.95
N GLY A 14 11.46 7.98 3.89
CA GLY A 14 12.07 9.32 3.96
C GLY A 14 11.25 10.31 4.77
N PRO A 15 11.78 11.50 5.05
CA PRO A 15 11.10 12.52 5.84
C PRO A 15 9.83 13.06 5.15
N SER A 16 9.01 13.77 5.92
CA SER A 16 7.81 14.42 5.38
C SER A 16 8.19 15.43 4.28
N GLY A 17 7.41 15.44 3.19
CA GLY A 17 7.65 16.36 2.08
C GLY A 17 8.75 15.98 1.09
N CYS A 18 9.41 14.82 1.25
CA CYS A 18 10.48 14.38 0.33
C CYS A 18 9.98 13.83 -1.03
N GLY A 19 8.67 13.79 -1.28
CA GLY A 19 8.11 13.40 -2.58
C GLY A 19 7.53 11.99 -2.65
N LYS A 20 7.47 11.21 -1.56
CA LYS A 20 6.93 9.84 -1.53
C LYS A 20 5.49 9.74 -2.05
N THR A 21 4.58 10.50 -1.45
CA THR A 21 3.16 10.53 -1.84
C THR A 21 2.98 11.03 -3.27
N THR A 22 3.77 12.02 -3.72
CA THR A 22 3.73 12.50 -5.11
C THR A 22 4.14 11.39 -6.09
N THR A 23 5.22 10.66 -5.78
CA THR A 23 5.66 9.51 -6.58
C THR A 23 4.58 8.43 -6.63
N LEU A 24 3.99 8.10 -5.48
CA LEU A 24 2.89 7.14 -5.39
C LEU A 24 1.68 7.60 -6.24
N ARG A 25 1.31 8.89 -6.19
CA ARG A 25 0.20 9.45 -6.97
C ARG A 25 0.46 9.39 -8.48
N MET A 26 1.72 9.59 -8.92
CA MET A 26 2.10 9.40 -10.33
C MET A 26 1.99 7.93 -10.75
N ILE A 27 2.44 6.99 -9.93
CA ILE A 27 2.31 5.55 -10.20
C ILE A 27 0.84 5.14 -10.24
N ALA A 28 0.00 5.68 -9.35
CA ALA A 28 -1.43 5.43 -9.31
C ALA A 28 -2.22 6.07 -10.48
N GLY A 29 -1.65 7.03 -11.18
CA GLY A 29 -2.33 7.76 -12.26
C GLY A 29 -3.23 8.90 -11.79
N PHE A 30 -3.03 9.42 -10.58
CA PHE A 30 -3.69 10.62 -10.07
C PHE A 30 -2.96 11.90 -10.47
N GLU A 31 -1.67 11.78 -10.80
CA GLU A 31 -0.83 12.88 -11.31
C GLU A 31 -0.02 12.37 -12.50
N LEU A 32 0.29 13.26 -13.42
CA LEU A 32 1.13 12.96 -14.58
C LEU A 32 2.59 13.29 -14.27
N PRO A 33 3.55 12.44 -14.64
CA PRO A 33 4.96 12.82 -14.57
C PRO A 33 5.25 13.96 -15.56
N THR A 34 6.05 14.93 -15.13
CA THR A 34 6.49 16.03 -15.98
C THR A 34 7.49 15.53 -17.04
N ASP A 35 8.29 14.54 -16.66
CA ASP A 35 9.30 13.92 -17.51
C ASP A 35 9.50 12.45 -17.09
N GLY A 36 10.03 11.62 -17.98
CA GLY A 36 10.22 10.19 -17.76
C GLY A 36 8.99 9.35 -18.06
N GLN A 37 9.07 8.07 -17.68
CA GLN A 37 8.06 7.05 -17.99
C GLN A 37 7.79 6.17 -16.78
N ILE A 38 6.56 5.68 -16.70
CA ILE A 38 6.14 4.65 -15.74
C ILE A 38 5.77 3.41 -16.55
N LEU A 39 6.58 2.37 -16.42
CA LEU A 39 6.39 1.12 -17.14
C LEU A 39 5.77 0.07 -16.21
N LEU A 40 4.74 -0.63 -16.67
CA LEU A 40 4.18 -1.81 -16.04
C LEU A 40 4.23 -2.97 -17.03
N ASN A 41 4.95 -4.04 -16.69
CA ASN A 41 5.17 -5.20 -17.56
C ASN A 41 5.71 -4.82 -18.96
N GLY A 42 6.53 -3.75 -19.02
CA GLY A 42 7.11 -3.22 -20.27
C GLY A 42 6.20 -2.27 -21.05
N GLU A 43 4.95 -2.05 -20.63
CA GLU A 43 4.02 -1.11 -21.25
C GLU A 43 4.06 0.24 -20.53
N ASP A 44 4.09 1.35 -21.29
CA ASP A 44 4.05 2.70 -20.74
C ASP A 44 2.62 3.05 -20.28
N ILE A 45 2.46 3.18 -18.96
CA ILE A 45 1.19 3.56 -18.32
C ILE A 45 1.16 5.02 -17.88
N SER A 46 2.17 5.83 -18.21
CA SER A 46 2.30 7.21 -17.72
C SER A 46 1.06 8.06 -18.00
N GLN A 47 0.43 7.87 -19.17
CA GLN A 47 -0.75 8.61 -19.60
C GLN A 47 -2.07 7.90 -19.29
N LEU A 48 -2.04 6.67 -18.76
CA LEU A 48 -3.29 5.97 -18.42
C LEU A 48 -3.90 6.56 -17.15
N PRO A 49 -5.21 6.85 -17.15
CA PRO A 49 -5.91 7.32 -15.95
C PRO A 49 -5.99 6.21 -14.90
N ALA A 50 -6.08 6.60 -13.63
CA ALA A 50 -6.04 5.69 -12.48
C ALA A 50 -7.01 4.50 -12.58
N ASN A 51 -8.23 4.72 -13.09
CA ASN A 51 -9.25 3.67 -13.22
C ASN A 51 -8.95 2.61 -14.30
N LYS A 52 -7.92 2.81 -15.12
CA LYS A 52 -7.45 1.85 -16.14
C LYS A 52 -6.15 1.14 -15.78
N ARG A 53 -5.52 1.54 -14.66
CA ARG A 53 -4.32 0.88 -14.17
C ARG A 53 -4.71 -0.30 -13.27
N PRO A 54 -4.05 -1.48 -13.37
CA PRO A 54 -4.29 -2.62 -12.48
C PRO A 54 -3.59 -2.39 -11.12
N ILE A 55 -3.79 -1.20 -10.56
CA ILE A 55 -3.15 -0.70 -9.35
C ILE A 55 -4.25 -0.18 -8.42
N ASN A 56 -4.25 -0.62 -7.17
CA ASN A 56 -5.16 -0.10 -6.16
C ASN A 56 -4.39 0.57 -5.03
N THR A 57 -4.97 1.63 -4.47
CA THR A 57 -4.34 2.43 -3.40
C THR A 57 -5.20 2.42 -2.14
N VAL A 58 -4.56 2.16 -1.00
CA VAL A 58 -5.10 2.39 0.34
C VAL A 58 -4.48 3.69 0.86
N PHE A 59 -5.32 4.67 1.17
CA PHE A 59 -4.89 5.98 1.67
C PHE A 59 -4.76 5.99 3.19
N GLN A 60 -3.96 6.90 3.73
CA GLN A 60 -3.69 7.08 5.16
C GLN A 60 -4.95 7.14 6.05
N ARG A 61 -6.05 7.75 5.56
CA ARG A 61 -7.35 7.80 6.26
C ARG A 61 -8.34 6.74 5.80
N TYR A 62 -7.86 5.66 5.18
CA TYR A 62 -8.63 4.50 4.67
C TYR A 62 -9.71 4.84 3.64
N ALA A 63 -10.23 6.07 3.60
CA ALA A 63 -11.26 6.57 2.69
C ALA A 63 -12.49 5.64 2.55
N LEU A 64 -12.88 4.97 3.65
CA LEU A 64 -14.09 4.15 3.69
C LEU A 64 -15.34 5.03 3.59
N PHE A 65 -16.37 4.51 2.93
CA PHE A 65 -17.66 5.17 2.80
C PHE A 65 -18.47 4.99 4.09
N PRO A 66 -18.66 6.05 4.92
CA PRO A 66 -19.24 5.90 6.26
C PRO A 66 -20.74 5.56 6.24
N HIS A 67 -21.43 5.85 5.14
CA HIS A 67 -22.86 5.58 4.94
C HIS A 67 -23.15 4.18 4.40
N MET A 68 -22.10 3.41 4.06
CA MET A 68 -22.17 2.04 3.58
C MET A 68 -21.73 1.06 4.68
N ASN A 69 -22.31 -0.16 4.67
CA ASN A 69 -21.80 -1.26 5.48
C ASN A 69 -20.49 -1.82 4.88
N ILE A 70 -19.91 -2.84 5.52
CA ILE A 70 -18.64 -3.46 5.10
C ILE A 70 -18.80 -4.10 3.71
N TYR A 71 -19.85 -4.92 3.51
CA TYR A 71 -20.12 -5.53 2.22
C TYR A 71 -20.20 -4.49 1.09
N GLU A 72 -20.93 -3.41 1.31
CA GLU A 72 -21.11 -2.35 0.31
C GLU A 72 -19.83 -1.62 -0.02
N ASN A 73 -18.98 -1.37 1.00
CA ASN A 73 -17.67 -0.77 0.81
C ASN A 73 -16.78 -1.63 -0.08
N ILE A 74 -16.68 -2.93 0.22
CA ILE A 74 -15.84 -3.86 -0.55
C ILE A 74 -16.42 -4.08 -1.95
N ALA A 75 -17.73 -4.28 -2.06
CA ALA A 75 -18.41 -4.54 -3.32
C ALA A 75 -18.46 -3.34 -4.28
N PHE A 76 -18.11 -2.13 -3.81
CA PHE A 76 -18.30 -0.90 -4.56
C PHE A 76 -17.64 -0.93 -5.96
N GLY A 77 -16.36 -1.28 -6.04
CA GLY A 77 -15.63 -1.37 -7.30
C GLY A 77 -16.19 -2.44 -8.24
N LEU A 78 -16.60 -3.59 -7.68
CA LEU A 78 -17.17 -4.69 -8.46
C LEU A 78 -18.56 -4.34 -9.05
N LYS A 79 -19.37 -3.58 -8.29
CA LYS A 79 -20.66 -3.05 -8.78
C LYS A 79 -20.46 -2.09 -9.96
N LEU A 80 -19.43 -1.23 -9.93
CA LEU A 80 -19.09 -0.34 -11.05
C LEU A 80 -18.66 -1.13 -12.30
N LYS A 81 -17.98 -2.26 -12.11
CA LYS A 81 -17.63 -3.19 -13.20
C LYS A 81 -18.84 -4.02 -13.70
N LYS A 82 -20.03 -3.84 -13.09
CA LYS A 82 -21.28 -4.54 -13.42
C LYS A 82 -21.18 -6.06 -13.34
N LEU A 83 -20.40 -6.59 -12.41
CA LEU A 83 -20.32 -8.05 -12.18
C LEU A 83 -21.67 -8.61 -11.68
N PRO A 84 -21.96 -9.89 -11.93
CA PRO A 84 -23.13 -10.59 -11.38
C PRO A 84 -23.15 -10.58 -9.85
N LYS A 85 -24.31 -10.43 -9.24
CA LYS A 85 -24.46 -10.36 -7.76
C LYS A 85 -23.82 -11.54 -7.03
N GLU A 86 -23.98 -12.74 -7.55
CA GLU A 86 -23.42 -13.97 -6.95
C GLU A 86 -21.88 -13.97 -6.98
N GLU A 87 -21.29 -13.47 -8.05
CA GLU A 87 -19.84 -13.34 -8.18
C GLU A 87 -19.31 -12.31 -7.18
N ILE A 88 -19.98 -11.14 -7.08
CA ILE A 88 -19.64 -10.11 -6.09
C ILE A 88 -19.66 -10.71 -4.68
N ARG A 89 -20.69 -11.47 -4.34
CA ARG A 89 -20.84 -12.09 -3.02
C ARG A 89 -19.71 -13.06 -2.70
N LYS A 90 -19.31 -13.88 -3.67
CA LYS A 90 -18.18 -14.82 -3.52
C LYS A 90 -16.86 -14.08 -3.30
N LYS A 91 -16.58 -13.06 -4.13
CA LYS A 91 -15.35 -12.25 -4.02
C LYS A 91 -15.28 -11.50 -2.69
N VAL A 92 -16.38 -10.89 -2.25
CA VAL A 92 -16.44 -10.18 -0.96
C VAL A 92 -16.21 -11.13 0.21
N LYS A 93 -16.86 -12.31 0.19
CA LYS A 93 -16.63 -13.30 1.25
C LYS A 93 -15.16 -13.74 1.29
N HIS A 94 -14.56 -14.02 0.14
CA HIS A 94 -13.18 -14.45 0.03
C HIS A 94 -12.19 -13.43 0.59
N VAL A 95 -12.34 -12.14 0.24
CA VAL A 95 -11.42 -11.11 0.76
C VAL A 95 -11.65 -10.79 2.24
N LEU A 96 -12.87 -10.98 2.77
CA LEU A 96 -13.13 -10.86 4.21
C LEU A 96 -12.47 -11.99 5.00
N ASP A 97 -12.48 -13.20 4.47
CA ASP A 97 -11.76 -14.35 5.03
C ASP A 97 -10.25 -14.07 5.07
N MET A 98 -9.68 -13.53 3.97
CA MET A 98 -8.25 -13.19 3.88
C MET A 98 -7.78 -12.14 4.89
N VAL A 99 -8.68 -11.28 5.39
CA VAL A 99 -8.35 -10.23 6.38
C VAL A 99 -8.91 -10.53 7.77
N ASP A 100 -9.27 -11.79 8.06
CA ASP A 100 -9.82 -12.28 9.34
C ASP A 100 -11.06 -11.50 9.83
N LEU A 101 -11.97 -11.15 8.92
CA LEU A 101 -13.22 -10.44 9.21
C LEU A 101 -14.45 -11.15 8.64
N GLU A 102 -14.42 -12.48 8.55
CA GLU A 102 -15.60 -13.28 8.15
C GLU A 102 -16.79 -13.00 9.08
N GLY A 103 -17.99 -12.85 8.51
CA GLY A 103 -19.21 -12.56 9.26
C GLY A 103 -19.40 -11.09 9.67
N PHE A 104 -18.54 -10.18 9.18
CA PHE A 104 -18.67 -8.76 9.47
C PHE A 104 -19.41 -7.96 8.39
N GLU A 105 -19.92 -8.61 7.34
CA GLU A 105 -20.47 -8.01 6.12
C GLU A 105 -21.48 -6.89 6.38
N ASP A 106 -22.39 -7.11 7.33
CA ASP A 106 -23.50 -6.19 7.62
C ASP A 106 -23.17 -5.10 8.64
N ARG A 107 -21.98 -5.14 9.23
CA ARG A 107 -21.58 -4.14 10.25
C ARG A 107 -21.35 -2.78 9.63
N LYS A 108 -21.60 -1.73 10.41
CA LYS A 108 -21.30 -0.34 10.04
C LYS A 108 -19.83 -0.04 10.28
N ILE A 109 -19.22 0.78 9.41
CA ILE A 109 -17.83 1.21 9.53
C ILE A 109 -17.56 1.89 10.88
N SER A 110 -18.52 2.67 11.40
CA SER A 110 -18.39 3.39 12.69
C SER A 110 -18.28 2.49 13.92
N THR A 111 -18.57 1.20 13.81
CA THR A 111 -18.45 0.22 14.91
C THR A 111 -17.12 -0.50 14.96
N LEU A 112 -16.23 -0.21 14.01
CA LEU A 112 -14.94 -0.89 13.84
C LEU A 112 -13.81 -0.13 14.55
N SER A 113 -12.81 -0.88 15.08
CA SER A 113 -11.53 -0.33 15.50
C SER A 113 -10.73 0.21 14.31
N GLY A 114 -9.69 1.01 14.57
CA GLY A 114 -8.81 1.53 13.51
C GLY A 114 -8.18 0.42 12.67
N GLY A 115 -7.64 -0.64 13.31
CA GLY A 115 -7.08 -1.80 12.61
C GLY A 115 -8.12 -2.55 11.78
N GLN A 116 -9.36 -2.73 12.29
CA GLN A 116 -10.44 -3.33 11.50
C GLN A 116 -10.83 -2.47 10.28
N GLN A 117 -10.89 -1.14 10.44
CA GLN A 117 -11.14 -0.25 9.31
C GLN A 117 -10.05 -0.35 8.25
N GLN A 118 -8.79 -0.44 8.68
CA GLN A 118 -7.66 -0.64 7.77
C GLN A 118 -7.78 -1.96 7.00
N ARG A 119 -8.07 -3.08 7.68
CA ARG A 119 -8.29 -4.39 7.03
C ARG A 119 -9.42 -4.32 6.00
N ILE A 120 -10.51 -3.62 6.28
CA ILE A 120 -11.59 -3.41 5.30
C ILE A 120 -11.13 -2.56 4.11
N ALA A 121 -10.30 -1.55 4.32
CA ALA A 121 -9.75 -0.75 3.22
C ALA A 121 -8.83 -1.59 2.31
N ILE A 122 -8.03 -2.46 2.91
CA ILE A 122 -7.19 -3.42 2.18
C ILE A 122 -8.07 -4.42 1.43
N ALA A 123 -9.08 -5.03 2.07
CA ALA A 123 -10.02 -5.94 1.43
C ALA A 123 -10.75 -5.29 0.24
N ARG A 124 -11.17 -4.01 0.37
CA ARG A 124 -11.76 -3.24 -0.72
C ARG A 124 -10.79 -3.02 -1.89
N ALA A 125 -9.51 -2.88 -1.61
CA ALA A 125 -8.50 -2.78 -2.66
C ALA A 125 -8.24 -4.14 -3.32
N LEU A 126 -8.08 -5.20 -2.53
CA LEU A 126 -7.76 -6.55 -2.99
C LEU A 126 -8.88 -7.22 -3.80
N VAL A 127 -10.16 -6.92 -3.49
CA VAL A 127 -11.30 -7.53 -4.19
C VAL A 127 -11.31 -7.27 -5.69
N ASN A 128 -10.59 -6.24 -6.14
CA ASN A 128 -10.42 -5.91 -7.56
C ASN A 128 -9.30 -6.70 -8.24
N GLU A 129 -8.57 -7.55 -7.50
CA GLU A 129 -7.45 -8.37 -7.98
C GLU A 129 -6.37 -7.53 -8.67
N PRO A 130 -5.80 -6.53 -7.98
CA PRO A 130 -4.77 -5.66 -8.55
C PRO A 130 -3.44 -6.41 -8.74
N GLU A 131 -2.63 -5.97 -9.70
CA GLU A 131 -1.24 -6.45 -9.82
C GLU A 131 -0.32 -5.77 -8.80
N ILE A 132 -0.66 -4.53 -8.42
CA ILE A 132 0.08 -3.73 -7.43
C ILE A 132 -0.91 -3.18 -6.40
N LEU A 133 -0.61 -3.41 -5.12
CA LEU A 133 -1.26 -2.75 -4.00
C LEU A 133 -0.35 -1.66 -3.45
N MET A 134 -0.84 -0.42 -3.43
CA MET A 134 -0.12 0.72 -2.86
C MET A 134 -0.72 1.13 -1.54
N LEU A 135 0.14 1.38 -0.55
CA LEU A 135 -0.24 1.70 0.83
C LEU A 135 0.46 3.02 1.21
N ASP A 136 -0.32 4.10 1.39
CA ASP A 136 0.19 5.43 1.72
C ASP A 136 0.05 5.68 3.22
N GLU A 137 1.15 5.51 3.98
CA GLU A 137 1.24 5.64 5.44
C GLU A 137 0.11 4.91 6.19
N PRO A 138 -0.18 3.63 5.89
CA PRO A 138 -1.39 2.98 6.37
C PRO A 138 -1.42 2.76 7.87
N LEU A 139 -0.26 2.72 8.55
CA LEU A 139 -0.14 2.48 9.99
C LEU A 139 -0.04 3.76 10.83
N GLY A 140 0.09 4.93 10.17
CA GLY A 140 0.35 6.19 10.86
C GLY A 140 -0.73 6.66 11.85
N ALA A 141 -1.97 6.15 11.75
CA ALA A 141 -3.07 6.49 12.65
C ALA A 141 -3.25 5.50 13.83
N LEU A 142 -2.43 4.44 13.91
CA LEU A 142 -2.53 3.39 14.91
C LEU A 142 -1.59 3.65 16.10
N ASP A 143 -1.98 3.18 17.28
CA ASP A 143 -1.08 3.11 18.44
C ASP A 143 0.04 2.07 18.20
N LEU A 144 1.10 2.14 19.03
CA LEU A 144 2.30 1.33 18.85
C LEU A 144 2.00 -0.18 18.81
N LYS A 145 1.18 -0.69 19.74
CA LYS A 145 0.86 -2.12 19.81
C LYS A 145 0.10 -2.58 18.58
N MET A 146 -0.94 -1.84 18.21
CA MET A 146 -1.75 -2.15 17.04
C MET A 146 -0.94 -2.02 15.74
N ARG A 147 0.03 -1.08 15.68
CA ARG A 147 0.94 -0.93 14.56
C ARG A 147 1.80 -2.17 14.37
N GLN A 148 2.43 -2.67 15.43
CA GLN A 148 3.26 -3.89 15.38
C GLN A 148 2.44 -5.13 14.97
N GLU A 149 1.24 -5.29 15.50
CA GLU A 149 0.33 -6.37 15.08
C GLU A 149 0.01 -6.27 13.57
N MET A 150 -0.30 -5.06 13.08
CA MET A 150 -0.62 -4.83 11.67
C MET A 150 0.57 -4.97 10.73
N GLN A 151 1.81 -4.69 11.16
CA GLN A 151 3.02 -4.97 10.37
C GLN A 151 3.14 -6.45 10.05
N ILE A 152 2.99 -7.31 11.07
CA ILE A 152 3.04 -8.77 10.91
C ILE A 152 1.95 -9.24 9.95
N GLU A 153 0.73 -8.73 10.11
CA GLU A 153 -0.39 -9.09 9.25
C GLU A 153 -0.20 -8.64 7.80
N LEU A 154 0.30 -7.42 7.58
CA LEU A 154 0.58 -6.93 6.23
C LEU A 154 1.66 -7.77 5.53
N LYS A 155 2.73 -8.15 6.24
CA LYS A 155 3.76 -9.02 5.69
C LYS A 155 3.19 -10.41 5.36
N HIS A 156 2.40 -10.99 6.26
CA HIS A 156 1.75 -12.27 6.04
C HIS A 156 0.78 -12.24 4.84
N MET A 157 -0.03 -11.17 4.72
CA MET A 157 -0.91 -10.98 3.55
C MET A 157 -0.10 -10.86 2.25
N HIS A 158 1.00 -10.11 2.26
CA HIS A 158 1.87 -10.01 1.10
C HIS A 158 2.41 -11.38 0.67
N ASP A 159 2.95 -12.16 1.62
CA ASP A 159 3.51 -13.49 1.36
C ASP A 159 2.46 -14.48 0.82
N GLN A 160 1.22 -14.39 1.30
CA GLN A 160 0.12 -15.22 0.82
C GLN A 160 -0.37 -14.83 -0.58
N LEU A 161 -0.42 -13.54 -0.87
CA LEU A 161 -0.98 -13.03 -2.12
C LEU A 161 0.01 -13.10 -3.28
N GLY A 162 1.30 -12.94 -3.02
CA GLY A 162 2.36 -12.90 -4.03
C GLY A 162 2.22 -11.74 -5.03
N ILE A 163 1.44 -10.71 -4.71
CA ILE A 163 1.33 -9.48 -5.52
C ILE A 163 2.34 -8.44 -5.06
N THR A 164 2.66 -7.48 -5.92
CA THR A 164 3.60 -6.42 -5.60
C THR A 164 2.98 -5.42 -4.61
N PHE A 165 3.69 -5.12 -3.51
CA PHE A 165 3.32 -4.05 -2.59
C PHE A 165 4.26 -2.87 -2.78
N ILE A 166 3.70 -1.65 -2.86
CA ILE A 166 4.43 -0.39 -2.75
C ILE A 166 3.93 0.31 -1.48
N TYR A 167 4.81 0.39 -0.51
CA TYR A 167 4.53 0.92 0.81
C TYR A 167 5.19 2.28 1.00
N VAL A 168 4.48 3.25 1.54
CA VAL A 168 5.03 4.57 1.85
C VAL A 168 4.99 4.78 3.35
N THR A 169 6.13 5.11 3.94
CA THR A 169 6.24 5.44 5.36
C THR A 169 7.38 6.43 5.61
N HIS A 170 7.35 7.06 6.77
CA HIS A 170 8.48 7.78 7.36
C HIS A 170 9.08 7.02 8.54
N ASP A 171 8.50 5.88 8.93
CA ASP A 171 8.94 5.03 10.03
C ASP A 171 9.97 4.01 9.52
N GLN A 172 11.14 4.03 10.14
CA GLN A 172 12.27 3.20 9.74
C GLN A 172 12.08 1.75 10.16
N GLU A 173 11.46 1.52 11.35
CA GLU A 173 11.19 0.18 11.85
C GLU A 173 10.24 -0.56 10.90
N GLU A 174 9.19 0.11 10.41
CA GLU A 174 8.29 -0.44 9.40
C GLU A 174 9.04 -0.86 8.13
N ALA A 175 9.89 0.05 7.61
CA ALA A 175 10.65 -0.21 6.38
C ALA A 175 11.63 -1.37 6.55
N LEU A 176 12.40 -1.39 7.63
CA LEU A 176 13.42 -2.41 7.87
C LEU A 176 12.82 -3.80 8.14
N THR A 177 11.61 -3.85 8.75
CA THR A 177 10.99 -5.13 9.16
C THR A 177 10.23 -5.80 8.02
N MET A 178 9.54 -5.04 7.16
CA MET A 178 8.59 -5.61 6.20
C MET A 178 9.12 -5.72 4.77
N SER A 179 10.15 -4.92 4.40
CA SER A 179 10.51 -4.73 3.00
C SER A 179 11.47 -5.78 2.47
N ASP A 180 11.30 -6.13 1.20
CA ASP A 180 12.35 -6.81 0.42
C ASP A 180 13.32 -5.78 -0.17
N LYS A 181 12.84 -4.56 -0.45
CA LYS A 181 13.61 -3.44 -1.00
C LYS A 181 13.15 -2.11 -0.41
N ILE A 182 14.10 -1.27 -0.02
CA ILE A 182 13.86 0.08 0.47
C ILE A 182 14.41 1.09 -0.53
N VAL A 183 13.61 2.11 -0.81
CA VAL A 183 13.98 3.29 -1.61
C VAL A 183 13.98 4.50 -0.69
N VAL A 184 15.16 4.94 -0.29
CA VAL A 184 15.31 6.12 0.58
C VAL A 184 15.23 7.38 -0.27
N LEU A 185 14.28 8.27 0.07
CA LEU A 185 13.97 9.50 -0.64
C LEU A 185 14.28 10.72 0.23
N SER A 186 14.90 11.73 -0.36
CA SER A 186 15.06 13.05 0.23
C SER A 186 15.04 14.12 -0.87
N GLU A 187 14.37 15.24 -0.64
CA GLU A 187 14.31 16.40 -1.56
C GLU A 187 13.93 16.01 -3.00
N GLY A 188 12.98 15.10 -3.17
CA GLY A 188 12.53 14.61 -4.48
C GLY A 188 13.52 13.71 -5.22
N ARG A 189 14.56 13.24 -4.54
CA ARG A 189 15.61 12.39 -5.14
C ARG A 189 15.77 11.09 -4.37
N ILE A 190 16.07 10.03 -5.11
CA ILE A 190 16.48 8.76 -4.52
C ILE A 190 17.90 8.94 -3.98
N GLN A 191 18.07 8.67 -2.68
CA GLN A 191 19.36 8.74 -1.98
C GLN A 191 20.08 7.39 -2.01
N GLN A 192 19.30 6.31 -1.82
CA GLN A 192 19.79 4.93 -1.86
C GLN A 192 18.65 3.97 -2.19
N ILE A 193 18.96 2.88 -2.84
CA ILE A 193 18.10 1.71 -3.04
C ILE A 193 18.87 0.49 -2.58
N GLY A 194 18.27 -0.36 -1.77
CA GLY A 194 18.89 -1.58 -1.29
C GLY A 194 17.93 -2.46 -0.50
N THR A 195 18.42 -3.60 -0.04
CA THR A 195 17.74 -4.42 0.96
C THR A 195 17.75 -3.71 2.32
N PRO A 196 16.94 -4.12 3.30
CA PRO A 196 17.04 -3.62 4.67
C PRO A 196 18.46 -3.68 5.23
N GLU A 197 19.19 -4.77 4.96
CA GLU A 197 20.58 -4.96 5.39
C GLU A 197 21.53 -3.95 4.75
N ASP A 198 21.41 -3.69 3.43
CA ASP A 198 22.22 -2.70 2.72
C ASP A 198 22.00 -1.30 3.27
N ILE A 199 20.73 -0.92 3.52
CA ILE A 199 20.36 0.41 4.02
C ILE A 199 20.89 0.63 5.44
N TYR A 200 20.82 -0.40 6.29
CA TYR A 200 21.25 -0.31 7.69
C TYR A 200 22.77 -0.38 7.86
N ASN A 201 23.44 -1.33 7.17
CA ASN A 201 24.86 -1.61 7.38
C ASN A 201 25.78 -0.81 6.44
N GLU A 202 25.31 -0.45 5.24
CA GLU A 202 26.12 0.17 4.18
C GLU A 202 25.48 1.47 3.62
N PRO A 203 25.23 2.49 4.48
CA PRO A 203 24.65 3.73 4.01
C PRO A 203 25.59 4.44 3.00
N GLN A 204 25.04 4.81 1.84
CA GLN A 204 25.82 5.38 0.73
C GLN A 204 26.20 6.86 0.93
N ASN A 205 25.53 7.55 1.85
CA ASN A 205 25.83 8.95 2.15
C ASN A 205 25.45 9.31 3.59
N ALA A 206 25.92 10.48 4.05
CA ALA A 206 25.68 10.95 5.41
C ALA A 206 24.20 11.10 5.74
N PHE A 207 23.36 11.52 4.78
CA PHE A 207 21.92 11.64 5.00
C PHE A 207 21.30 10.29 5.35
N VAL A 208 21.62 9.22 4.61
CA VAL A 208 21.07 7.88 4.88
C VAL A 208 21.56 7.37 6.22
N ALA A 209 22.85 7.56 6.53
CA ALA A 209 23.45 7.16 7.81
C ALA A 209 22.75 7.85 9.00
N ASP A 210 22.60 9.17 8.94
CA ASP A 210 21.96 9.94 9.99
C ASP A 210 20.48 9.59 10.11
N PHE A 211 19.76 9.53 8.96
CA PHE A 211 18.34 9.27 8.93
C PHE A 211 17.98 7.87 9.48
N ILE A 212 18.79 6.84 9.20
CA ILE A 212 18.58 5.47 9.73
C ILE A 212 19.13 5.32 11.16
N GLY A 213 20.15 6.07 11.53
CA GLY A 213 20.80 6.03 12.86
C GLY A 213 20.02 6.77 13.96
N GLU A 214 19.14 7.71 13.66
CA GLU A 214 18.38 8.49 14.65
C GLU A 214 17.34 7.66 15.44
N SER A 215 17.08 6.41 15.04
CA SER A 215 16.14 5.51 15.72
C SER A 215 16.77 4.62 16.79
N ASN A 216 18.07 4.80 17.09
CA ASN A 216 18.80 4.06 18.13
C ASN A 216 19.08 4.91 19.37
#